data_990dd8ac7a46f8529def18675a76a825
#
_entry.id   990dd8ac7a46f8529def18675a76a825
#
_cell.length_a   1.000
_cell.length_b   1.000
_cell.length_c   1.000
_cell.angle_alpha   90.00
_cell.angle_beta   90.00
_cell.angle_gamma   90.00
#
_symmetry.space_group_name_H-M   'P 1'
#
loop_
_entity.id
_entity.type
_entity.pdbx_description
1 polymer ?
#
loop_
_entity_poly.entity_id
_entity_poly.type
_entity_poly.pdbx_seq_one_letter_code
_entity_poly.pdbx_strand_id
1 'polypeptide(L)'
;MSNIFKNWWRSRQFRQALQNGNLHQAQNYLKQIEASGAKFNWLEKLFKKYISTERTLKDKALDNRHLRQRLQQQFQVIDELEKQLDRVKIKPDSNFVSYIRKAFKLYNHDVAKVQCTGIDERIFDDFEYHLTQFLERDFQTRDCAQLQQELQQANQDLNKLRQGVDPDYNLPFSSQMYLAKYFLDNVYCSYLAWFFIYELGRLNPNPTILDIAAGPQTLAYGLALLLQSNSGFDSIPPLHISYYSLEKQKELQYQGLKFWRHHIETKPQATNLYFRFETTDILSYAQNGKSLPTKFFDFICISHCFFYDSQQRDRVYKIYQRIFQESLSPEGWVLLIIQGRKLFKTYNIPQTESTETEQEVLTKLTSDLGLKLNWYQYVTSTESRTPMAEGFGKYARENLPNQPHLNQLKRRYCNFLYSENRYAIDDYIILAQP
;
A
#
# COMPACT_ATOMS: atom_id res chain seq x y z
N MET A 1 -18.08 -7.96 -5.04
CA MET A 1 -16.91 -7.75 -4.17
C MET A 1 -17.17 -6.92 -2.92
N SER A 2 -18.22 -6.10 -2.82
CA SER A 2 -18.54 -5.32 -1.60
C SER A 2 -18.92 -6.15 -0.36
N ASN A 3 -19.30 -7.42 -0.53
CA ASN A 3 -19.81 -8.26 0.56
C ASN A 3 -18.73 -8.88 1.47
N ILE A 4 -17.52 -9.14 0.98
CA ILE A 4 -16.49 -9.86 1.76
C ILE A 4 -15.96 -8.97 2.90
N PHE A 5 -15.65 -7.72 2.60
CA PHE A 5 -15.16 -6.79 3.63
C PHE A 5 -16.27 -6.38 4.61
N LYS A 6 -17.49 -6.14 4.12
CA LYS A 6 -18.66 -5.90 5.00
C LYS A 6 -18.86 -7.05 5.96
N ASN A 7 -18.65 -8.29 5.50
CA ASN A 7 -18.82 -9.47 6.33
C ASN A 7 -17.64 -9.66 7.31
N TRP A 8 -16.42 -9.35 6.92
CA TRP A 8 -15.29 -9.34 7.84
C TRP A 8 -15.48 -8.29 8.95
N TRP A 9 -15.90 -7.06 8.60
CA TRP A 9 -16.23 -6.02 9.58
C TRP A 9 -17.38 -6.45 10.49
N ARG A 10 -18.46 -7.06 9.94
CA ARG A 10 -19.55 -7.62 10.71
C ARG A 10 -19.09 -8.73 11.64
N SER A 11 -18.17 -9.59 11.21
CA SER A 11 -17.55 -10.63 12.04
C SER A 11 -16.80 -10.03 13.22
N ARG A 12 -16.08 -8.92 13.01
CA ARG A 12 -15.36 -8.19 14.08
C ARG A 12 -16.35 -7.55 15.07
N GLN A 13 -17.38 -6.87 14.57
CA GLN A 13 -18.43 -6.29 15.40
C GLN A 13 -19.23 -7.37 16.15
N PHE A 14 -19.47 -8.50 15.52
CA PHE A 14 -20.05 -9.67 16.14
C PHE A 14 -19.22 -10.13 17.34
N ARG A 15 -17.90 -10.28 17.20
CA ARG A 15 -17.00 -10.66 18.30
C ARG A 15 -17.02 -9.63 19.42
N GLN A 16 -16.92 -8.35 19.09
CA GLN A 16 -16.97 -7.27 20.08
C GLN A 16 -18.30 -7.24 20.83
N ALA A 17 -19.41 -7.46 20.16
CA ALA A 17 -20.72 -7.57 20.81
C ALA A 17 -20.79 -8.76 21.78
N LEU A 18 -20.16 -9.89 21.42
CA LEU A 18 -20.06 -11.05 22.30
C LEU A 18 -19.17 -10.80 23.51
N GLN A 19 -18.02 -10.16 23.32
CA GLN A 19 -17.11 -9.77 24.42
C GLN A 19 -17.81 -8.85 25.42
N ASN A 20 -18.62 -7.92 24.93
CA ASN A 20 -19.39 -6.99 25.76
C ASN A 20 -20.68 -7.63 26.36
N GLY A 21 -20.88 -8.93 26.15
CA GLY A 21 -22.08 -9.65 26.64
C GLY A 21 -23.39 -9.29 25.91
N ASN A 22 -23.34 -8.50 24.84
CA ASN A 22 -24.50 -8.05 24.08
C ASN A 22 -24.94 -9.09 23.03
N LEU A 23 -25.58 -10.15 23.51
CA LEU A 23 -26.02 -11.27 22.68
C LEU A 23 -27.05 -10.87 21.60
N HIS A 24 -27.87 -9.85 21.86
CA HIS A 24 -28.83 -9.35 20.87
C HIS A 24 -28.15 -8.68 19.69
N GLN A 25 -27.15 -7.87 19.98
CA GLN A 25 -26.35 -7.20 18.93
C GLN A 25 -25.50 -8.21 18.13
N ALA A 26 -24.93 -9.20 18.81
CA ALA A 26 -24.20 -10.30 18.15
C ALA A 26 -25.15 -11.08 17.20
N GLN A 27 -26.38 -11.39 17.64
CA GLN A 27 -27.37 -12.06 16.81
C GLN A 27 -27.75 -11.24 15.56
N ASN A 28 -27.82 -9.92 15.66
CA ASN A 28 -28.13 -9.05 14.54
C ASN A 28 -26.99 -9.05 13.51
N TYR A 29 -25.73 -9.01 13.94
CA TYR A 29 -24.59 -9.14 13.04
C TYR A 29 -24.53 -10.50 12.37
N LEU A 30 -24.81 -11.59 13.10
CA LEU A 30 -24.87 -12.93 12.53
C LEU A 30 -25.93 -13.05 11.43
N LYS A 31 -27.13 -12.50 11.63
CA LYS A 31 -28.17 -12.45 10.60
C LYS A 31 -27.76 -11.67 9.37
N GLN A 32 -27.03 -10.57 9.55
CA GLN A 32 -26.52 -9.78 8.43
C GLN A 32 -25.43 -10.51 7.63
N ILE A 33 -24.57 -11.30 8.30
CA ILE A 33 -23.58 -12.15 7.66
C ILE A 33 -24.30 -13.26 6.87
N GLU A 34 -25.30 -13.91 7.47
CA GLU A 34 -26.09 -14.95 6.84
C GLU A 34 -26.84 -14.44 5.59
N ALA A 35 -27.50 -13.29 5.71
CA ALA A 35 -28.24 -12.66 4.61
C ALA A 35 -27.32 -12.24 3.44
N SER A 36 -26.04 -12.08 3.67
CA SER A 36 -25.06 -11.78 2.61
C SER A 36 -24.55 -13.00 1.85
N GLY A 37 -24.94 -14.21 2.24
CA GLY A 37 -24.50 -15.47 1.65
C GLY A 37 -23.04 -15.86 2.03
N ALA A 38 -22.42 -15.20 3.00
CA ALA A 38 -21.07 -15.51 3.43
C ALA A 38 -20.99 -16.81 4.23
N LYS A 39 -19.88 -17.52 4.08
CA LYS A 39 -19.60 -18.70 4.93
C LYS A 39 -19.24 -18.23 6.33
N PHE A 40 -19.91 -18.78 7.33
CA PHE A 40 -19.59 -18.52 8.72
C PHE A 40 -18.21 -19.05 9.10
N ASN A 41 -17.47 -18.27 9.87
CA ASN A 41 -16.31 -18.77 10.59
C ASN A 41 -16.72 -19.76 11.71
N TRP A 42 -15.76 -20.41 12.34
CA TRP A 42 -16.04 -21.42 13.36
C TRP A 42 -16.80 -20.84 14.56
N LEU A 43 -16.49 -19.61 14.98
CA LEU A 43 -17.11 -18.92 16.09
C LEU A 43 -18.58 -18.54 15.80
N GLU A 44 -18.84 -18.03 14.61
CA GLU A 44 -20.19 -17.73 14.12
C GLU A 44 -21.05 -18.99 14.00
N LYS A 45 -20.43 -20.11 13.55
CA LYS A 45 -21.09 -21.42 13.53
C LYS A 45 -21.42 -21.91 14.93
N LEU A 46 -20.50 -21.75 15.89
CA LEU A 46 -20.71 -22.12 17.28
C LEU A 46 -21.83 -21.30 17.91
N PHE A 47 -21.85 -20.00 17.70
CA PHE A 47 -22.88 -19.11 18.21
C PHE A 47 -24.24 -19.36 17.52
N LYS A 48 -24.27 -19.64 16.23
CA LYS A 48 -25.49 -20.07 15.53
C LYS A 48 -26.06 -21.36 16.12
N LYS A 49 -25.20 -22.34 16.40
CA LYS A 49 -25.56 -23.59 17.07
C LYS A 49 -26.08 -23.31 18.47
N TYR A 50 -25.43 -22.40 19.23
CA TYR A 50 -25.92 -21.96 20.55
C TYR A 50 -27.32 -21.36 20.49
N ILE A 51 -27.59 -20.41 19.59
CA ILE A 51 -28.93 -19.81 19.43
C ILE A 51 -29.96 -20.83 19.00
N SER A 52 -29.61 -21.75 18.08
CA SER A 52 -30.56 -22.81 17.68
C SER A 52 -30.88 -23.77 18.83
N THR A 53 -29.88 -24.07 19.68
CA THR A 53 -30.02 -24.89 20.85
C THR A 53 -30.83 -24.18 21.94
N GLU A 54 -30.64 -22.87 22.13
CA GLU A 54 -31.43 -22.08 23.09
C GLU A 54 -32.91 -21.98 22.71
N ARG A 55 -33.24 -21.99 21.42
CA ARG A 55 -34.62 -22.06 20.95
C ARG A 55 -35.30 -23.42 21.20
N THR A 56 -34.50 -24.49 21.16
CA THR A 56 -34.99 -25.86 21.40
C THR A 56 -34.98 -26.25 22.88
N LEU A 57 -34.27 -25.49 23.76
CA LEU A 57 -34.01 -25.85 25.15
C LEU A 57 -34.67 -24.92 26.16
N LYS A 58 -35.87 -24.36 25.88
CA LYS A 58 -36.67 -23.73 26.93
C LYS A 58 -36.95 -24.66 28.11
N ASP A 59 -36.69 -25.97 27.98
CA ASP A 59 -36.97 -26.98 29.02
C ASP A 59 -35.75 -27.53 29.79
N LYS A 60 -34.49 -27.09 29.48
CA LYS A 60 -33.31 -27.58 30.22
C LYS A 60 -32.41 -26.45 30.73
N ALA A 61 -32.77 -25.82 31.81
CA ALA A 61 -32.11 -24.65 32.38
C ALA A 61 -30.72 -24.92 32.99
N LEU A 62 -30.31 -26.15 33.26
CA LEU A 62 -29.02 -26.48 33.92
C LEU A 62 -27.84 -26.57 32.98
N ASP A 63 -28.01 -27.08 31.73
CA ASP A 63 -26.93 -27.24 30.76
C ASP A 63 -26.49 -25.90 30.17
N ASN A 64 -27.32 -24.89 30.16
CA ASN A 64 -27.06 -23.58 29.59
C ASN A 64 -26.02 -22.76 30.38
N ARG A 65 -25.90 -22.94 31.72
CA ARG A 65 -24.86 -22.24 32.52
C ARG A 65 -23.48 -22.73 32.21
N HIS A 66 -23.25 -24.03 32.06
CA HIS A 66 -21.95 -24.61 31.73
C HIS A 66 -21.50 -24.25 30.30
N LEU A 67 -22.47 -24.20 29.36
CA LEU A 67 -22.15 -23.81 28.00
C LEU A 67 -21.80 -22.31 27.88
N ARG A 68 -22.48 -21.44 28.61
CA ARG A 68 -22.19 -20.02 28.73
C ARG A 68 -20.81 -19.77 29.35
N GLN A 69 -20.46 -20.49 30.43
CA GLN A 69 -19.16 -20.41 31.06
C GLN A 69 -18.03 -20.89 30.14
N ARG A 70 -18.21 -22.01 29.44
CA ARG A 70 -17.25 -22.50 28.45
C ARG A 70 -17.07 -21.54 27.28
N LEU A 71 -18.17 -20.97 26.75
CA LEU A 71 -18.11 -19.96 25.72
C LEU A 71 -17.35 -18.72 26.21
N GLN A 72 -17.64 -18.20 27.39
CA GLN A 72 -16.91 -17.05 27.95
C GLN A 72 -15.43 -17.36 28.18
N GLN A 73 -15.11 -18.56 28.69
CA GLN A 73 -13.70 -18.97 28.86
C GLN A 73 -12.98 -19.09 27.52
N GLN A 74 -13.61 -19.67 26.50
CA GLN A 74 -13.05 -19.76 25.16
C GLN A 74 -12.90 -18.38 24.49
N PHE A 75 -13.84 -17.45 24.76
CA PHE A 75 -13.71 -16.07 24.32
C PHE A 75 -12.53 -15.35 24.95
N GLN A 76 -12.33 -15.51 26.26
CA GLN A 76 -11.19 -14.93 26.97
C GLN A 76 -9.86 -15.46 26.41
N VAL A 77 -9.77 -16.78 26.21
CA VAL A 77 -8.56 -17.40 25.63
C VAL A 77 -8.31 -16.91 24.18
N ILE A 78 -9.35 -16.75 23.39
CA ILE A 78 -9.22 -16.25 22.02
C ILE A 78 -8.84 -14.77 22.01
N ASP A 79 -9.46 -13.96 22.86
CA ASP A 79 -9.12 -12.54 23.01
C ASP A 79 -7.68 -12.34 23.51
N GLU A 80 -7.22 -13.20 24.43
CA GLU A 80 -5.83 -13.23 24.87
C GLU A 80 -4.87 -13.69 23.78
N LEU A 81 -5.24 -14.72 23.01
CA LEU A 81 -4.44 -15.20 21.86
C LEU A 81 -4.45 -14.18 20.71
N GLU A 82 -5.58 -13.53 20.41
CA GLU A 82 -5.65 -12.47 19.44
C GLU A 82 -4.82 -11.24 19.89
N LYS A 83 -4.89 -10.84 21.14
CA LYS A 83 -4.02 -9.79 21.70
C LYS A 83 -2.54 -10.15 21.71
N GLN A 84 -2.21 -11.43 21.89
CA GLN A 84 -0.83 -11.91 21.78
C GLN A 84 -0.40 -11.94 20.29
N LEU A 85 -1.25 -12.37 19.38
CA LEU A 85 -0.99 -12.39 17.92
C LEU A 85 -0.90 -10.97 17.35
N ASP A 86 -1.77 -10.06 17.76
CA ASP A 86 -1.71 -8.65 17.37
C ASP A 86 -0.46 -7.92 17.95
N ARG A 87 0.14 -8.45 19.01
CA ARG A 87 1.38 -7.92 19.61
C ARG A 87 2.66 -8.55 19.04
N VAL A 88 2.54 -9.66 18.33
CA VAL A 88 3.71 -10.32 17.74
C VAL A 88 4.12 -9.58 16.46
N LYS A 89 5.04 -8.62 16.61
CA LYS A 89 5.74 -8.06 15.45
C LYS A 89 6.63 -9.13 14.84
N ILE A 90 6.67 -9.17 13.52
CA ILE A 90 7.56 -10.07 12.79
C ILE A 90 8.99 -9.65 13.07
N LYS A 91 9.79 -10.58 13.62
CA LYS A 91 11.22 -10.33 13.84
C LYS A 91 11.95 -10.40 12.50
N PRO A 92 12.75 -9.38 12.16
CA PRO A 92 13.57 -9.44 10.95
C PRO A 92 14.55 -10.62 11.01
N ASP A 93 14.56 -11.40 9.96
CA ASP A 93 15.56 -12.46 9.78
C ASP A 93 16.83 -11.89 9.14
N SER A 94 17.96 -12.12 9.75
CA SER A 94 19.25 -11.57 9.32
C SER A 94 19.69 -12.05 7.94
N ASN A 95 19.34 -13.30 7.56
CA ASN A 95 19.71 -13.87 6.27
C ASN A 95 18.88 -13.22 5.15
N PHE A 96 17.58 -13.09 5.39
CA PHE A 96 16.69 -12.43 4.43
C PHE A 96 17.04 -10.93 4.29
N VAL A 97 17.28 -10.22 5.40
CA VAL A 97 17.76 -8.83 5.37
C VAL A 97 19.05 -8.71 4.57
N SER A 98 20.04 -9.57 4.85
CA SER A 98 21.32 -9.57 4.14
C SER A 98 21.15 -9.89 2.66
N TYR A 99 20.25 -10.81 2.33
CA TYR A 99 19.92 -11.13 0.94
C TYR A 99 19.38 -9.91 0.19
N ILE A 100 18.36 -9.22 0.74
CA ILE A 100 17.77 -8.04 0.10
C ILE A 100 18.79 -6.92 -0.02
N ARG A 101 19.54 -6.63 1.05
CA ARG A 101 20.59 -5.61 1.02
C ARG A 101 21.62 -5.88 -0.08
N LYS A 102 22.00 -7.13 -0.28
CA LYS A 102 22.93 -7.54 -1.34
C LYS A 102 22.29 -7.45 -2.72
N ALA A 103 21.07 -7.95 -2.92
CA ALA A 103 20.38 -7.92 -4.20
C ALA A 103 20.16 -6.48 -4.71
N PHE A 104 19.71 -5.60 -3.82
CA PHE A 104 19.50 -4.19 -4.14
C PHE A 104 20.76 -3.34 -4.07
N LYS A 105 21.90 -3.94 -3.71
CA LYS A 105 23.19 -3.23 -3.53
C LYS A 105 23.01 -2.00 -2.63
N LEU A 106 22.36 -2.21 -1.46
CA LEU A 106 22.11 -1.13 -0.53
C LEU A 106 23.40 -0.76 0.21
N TYR A 107 23.81 0.48 0.06
CA TYR A 107 24.97 1.02 0.72
C TYR A 107 24.60 2.23 1.59
N ASN A 108 24.86 2.13 2.90
CA ASN A 108 24.59 3.21 3.83
C ASN A 108 25.73 4.24 3.76
N HIS A 109 25.46 5.45 3.30
CA HIS A 109 26.42 6.56 3.34
C HIS A 109 26.45 7.23 4.71
N ASP A 110 25.28 7.31 5.35
CA ASP A 110 25.10 7.79 6.73
C ASP A 110 23.87 7.13 7.35
N VAL A 111 23.44 7.61 8.52
CA VAL A 111 22.29 7.05 9.25
C VAL A 111 20.97 7.15 8.46
N ALA A 112 20.84 8.19 7.66
CA ALA A 112 19.60 8.53 6.96
C ALA A 112 19.66 8.32 5.44
N LYS A 113 20.84 8.17 4.84
CA LYS A 113 21.00 8.05 3.39
C LYS A 113 21.48 6.66 3.00
N VAL A 114 20.69 5.99 2.16
CA VAL A 114 21.01 4.71 1.55
C VAL A 114 21.05 4.86 0.03
N GLN A 115 22.16 4.47 -0.57
CA GLN A 115 22.26 4.30 -2.02
C GLN A 115 21.71 2.93 -2.43
N CYS A 116 20.94 2.90 -3.51
CA CYS A 116 20.36 1.69 -4.08
C CYS A 116 20.65 1.63 -5.58
N THR A 117 21.45 0.63 -6.01
CA THR A 117 21.86 0.45 -7.41
C THR A 117 21.59 -0.95 -7.95
N GLY A 118 20.79 -1.75 -7.25
CA GLY A 118 20.45 -3.11 -7.64
C GLY A 118 18.96 -3.40 -7.58
N ILE A 119 18.58 -4.60 -7.96
CA ILE A 119 17.22 -5.16 -7.84
C ILE A 119 17.30 -6.65 -7.46
N ASP A 120 16.22 -7.21 -6.94
CA ASP A 120 16.04 -8.66 -6.95
C ASP A 120 15.57 -9.10 -8.35
N GLU A 121 16.51 -9.49 -9.21
CA GLU A 121 16.23 -9.86 -10.61
C GLU A 121 15.20 -10.99 -10.71
N ARG A 122 15.18 -11.95 -9.77
CA ARG A 122 14.22 -13.07 -9.78
C ARG A 122 12.77 -12.58 -9.71
N ILE A 123 12.55 -11.45 -9.07
CA ILE A 123 11.21 -10.90 -8.81
C ILE A 123 10.88 -9.80 -9.81
N PHE A 124 11.80 -8.87 -10.03
CA PHE A 124 11.54 -7.69 -10.85
C PHE A 124 11.57 -7.98 -12.35
N ASP A 125 12.37 -8.93 -12.82
CA ASP A 125 12.36 -9.34 -14.24
C ASP A 125 11.03 -10.02 -14.60
N ASP A 126 10.56 -10.96 -13.77
CA ASP A 126 9.27 -11.62 -13.94
C ASP A 126 8.10 -10.61 -13.87
N PHE A 127 8.15 -9.68 -12.91
CA PHE A 127 7.13 -8.64 -12.75
C PHE A 127 7.08 -7.70 -13.96
N GLU A 128 8.23 -7.21 -14.41
CA GLU A 128 8.37 -6.35 -15.59
C GLU A 128 7.87 -7.04 -16.86
N TYR A 129 8.27 -8.31 -17.06
CA TYR A 129 7.81 -9.11 -18.19
C TYR A 129 6.29 -9.22 -18.24
N HIS A 130 5.65 -9.60 -17.12
CA HIS A 130 4.20 -9.72 -17.07
C HIS A 130 3.47 -8.37 -17.20
N LEU A 131 4.03 -7.29 -16.67
CA LEU A 131 3.50 -5.95 -16.87
C LEU A 131 3.50 -5.57 -18.36
N THR A 132 4.59 -5.84 -19.06
CA THR A 132 4.68 -5.52 -20.49
C THR A 132 3.73 -6.36 -21.34
N GLN A 133 3.59 -7.65 -21.04
CA GLN A 133 2.59 -8.51 -21.68
C GLN A 133 1.15 -8.04 -21.44
N PHE A 134 0.88 -7.57 -20.24
CA PHE A 134 -0.43 -7.01 -19.89
C PHE A 134 -0.73 -5.73 -20.68
N LEU A 135 0.22 -4.82 -20.80
CA LEU A 135 0.08 -3.57 -21.56
C LEU A 135 -0.02 -3.84 -23.08
N GLU A 136 0.79 -4.76 -23.58
CA GLU A 136 0.83 -5.11 -25.00
C GLU A 136 -0.53 -5.63 -25.49
N ARG A 137 -1.23 -6.43 -24.70
CA ARG A 137 -2.59 -6.91 -25.04
C ARG A 137 -3.58 -5.75 -25.23
N ASP A 138 -3.51 -4.73 -24.38
CA ASP A 138 -4.38 -3.55 -24.53
C ASP A 138 -3.96 -2.73 -25.76
N PHE A 139 -2.67 -2.59 -26.06
CA PHE A 139 -2.15 -1.85 -27.23
C PHE A 139 -2.52 -2.52 -28.55
N GLN A 140 -2.56 -3.85 -28.61
CA GLN A 140 -2.94 -4.61 -29.79
C GLN A 140 -4.43 -4.48 -30.15
N THR A 141 -5.25 -3.84 -29.35
CA THR A 141 -6.69 -3.62 -29.62
C THR A 141 -6.96 -2.50 -30.62
N ARG A 142 -5.94 -1.75 -31.06
CA ARG A 142 -6.03 -0.60 -31.97
C ARG A 142 -5.12 -0.78 -33.18
N ASP A 143 -5.43 -0.08 -34.23
CA ASP A 143 -4.47 0.09 -35.34
C ASP A 143 -3.27 0.94 -34.88
N CYS A 144 -2.13 0.76 -35.54
CA CYS A 144 -0.88 1.33 -35.12
C CYS A 144 -0.86 2.87 -35.13
N ALA A 145 -1.49 3.51 -36.13
CA ALA A 145 -1.46 4.96 -36.27
C ALA A 145 -2.34 5.64 -35.20
N GLN A 146 -3.55 5.12 -35.02
CA GLN A 146 -4.47 5.60 -33.98
C GLN A 146 -3.87 5.41 -32.59
N LEU A 147 -3.30 4.22 -32.31
CA LEU A 147 -2.67 3.93 -31.03
C LEU A 147 -1.55 4.91 -30.71
N GLN A 148 -0.65 5.19 -31.63
CA GLN A 148 0.46 6.12 -31.40
C GLN A 148 -0.05 7.52 -31.09
N GLN A 149 -1.07 8.01 -31.80
CA GLN A 149 -1.67 9.30 -31.50
C GLN A 149 -2.28 9.36 -30.10
N GLU A 150 -3.06 8.34 -29.72
CA GLU A 150 -3.71 8.26 -28.40
C GLU A 150 -2.68 8.17 -27.26
N LEU A 151 -1.63 7.34 -27.42
CA LEU A 151 -0.54 7.23 -26.45
C LEU A 151 0.26 8.53 -26.31
N GLN A 152 0.49 9.24 -27.42
CA GLN A 152 1.18 10.52 -27.39
C GLN A 152 0.35 11.59 -26.66
N GLN A 153 -0.95 11.66 -26.88
CA GLN A 153 -1.86 12.56 -26.16
C GLN A 153 -1.90 12.24 -24.66
N ALA A 154 -2.03 10.96 -24.30
CA ALA A 154 -1.97 10.51 -22.91
C ALA A 154 -0.63 10.86 -22.24
N ASN A 155 0.50 10.68 -22.95
CA ASN A 155 1.81 11.08 -22.43
C ASN A 155 1.96 12.59 -22.22
N GLN A 156 1.42 13.41 -23.12
CA GLN A 156 1.43 14.87 -22.98
C GLN A 156 0.63 15.30 -21.75
N ASP A 157 -0.53 14.69 -21.52
CA ASP A 157 -1.35 14.96 -20.35
C ASP A 157 -0.63 14.54 -19.05
N LEU A 158 -0.05 13.35 -19.01
CA LEU A 158 0.73 12.85 -17.87
C LEU A 158 1.98 13.68 -17.55
N ASN A 159 2.54 14.42 -18.52
CA ASN A 159 3.66 15.32 -18.26
C ASN A 159 3.29 16.49 -17.32
N LYS A 160 2.00 16.80 -17.14
CA LYS A 160 1.51 17.76 -16.15
C LYS A 160 1.92 17.39 -14.73
N LEU A 161 2.07 16.08 -14.41
CA LEU A 161 2.56 15.61 -13.11
C LEU A 161 3.94 16.19 -12.76
N ARG A 162 4.82 16.40 -13.74
CA ARG A 162 6.14 17.02 -13.51
C ARG A 162 6.03 18.48 -13.09
N GLN A 163 4.91 19.13 -13.43
CA GLN A 163 4.59 20.51 -13.07
C GLN A 163 3.80 20.60 -11.75
N GLY A 164 3.42 19.44 -11.17
CA GLY A 164 2.57 19.36 -9.98
C GLY A 164 1.08 19.59 -10.27
N VAL A 165 0.68 19.47 -11.54
CA VAL A 165 -0.71 19.58 -11.98
C VAL A 165 -1.27 18.18 -12.21
N ASP A 166 -2.47 17.94 -11.71
CA ASP A 166 -3.15 16.66 -11.88
C ASP A 166 -3.59 16.45 -13.34
N PRO A 167 -3.26 15.32 -13.99
CA PRO A 167 -3.72 15.03 -15.34
C PRO A 167 -5.22 14.77 -15.40
N ASP A 168 -5.78 14.84 -16.58
CA ASP A 168 -7.19 14.54 -16.79
C ASP A 168 -7.52 13.04 -16.60
N TYR A 169 -6.62 12.15 -16.97
CA TYR A 169 -6.77 10.67 -16.96
C TYR A 169 -7.95 10.12 -17.79
N ASN A 170 -8.81 10.95 -18.37
CA ASN A 170 -9.95 10.50 -19.19
C ASN A 170 -9.58 10.22 -20.64
N LEU A 171 -8.36 10.55 -21.05
CA LEU A 171 -7.89 10.27 -22.41
C LEU A 171 -7.70 8.75 -22.60
N PRO A 172 -7.94 8.24 -23.80
CA PRO A 172 -7.63 6.86 -24.15
C PRO A 172 -6.19 6.51 -23.75
N PHE A 173 -6.00 5.33 -23.17
CA PHE A 173 -4.70 4.82 -22.71
C PHE A 173 -3.97 5.63 -21.65
N SER A 174 -4.58 6.64 -20.99
CA SER A 174 -3.94 7.40 -19.92
C SER A 174 -3.46 6.50 -18.77
N SER A 175 -4.28 5.54 -18.35
CA SER A 175 -3.91 4.59 -17.31
C SER A 175 -2.81 3.63 -17.75
N GLN A 176 -2.85 3.10 -18.97
CA GLN A 176 -1.78 2.24 -19.50
C GLN A 176 -0.47 3.02 -19.66
N MET A 177 -0.56 4.27 -20.10
CA MET A 177 0.60 5.15 -20.23
C MET A 177 1.21 5.48 -18.87
N TYR A 178 0.39 5.64 -17.83
CA TYR A 178 0.84 5.78 -16.44
C TYR A 178 1.58 4.51 -15.98
N LEU A 179 0.99 3.32 -16.23
CA LEU A 179 1.64 2.05 -15.91
C LEU A 179 2.99 1.90 -16.63
N ALA A 180 3.05 2.23 -17.91
CA ALA A 180 4.28 2.15 -18.69
C ALA A 180 5.36 3.15 -18.26
N LYS A 181 5.00 4.22 -17.55
CA LYS A 181 5.90 5.35 -17.29
C LYS A 181 6.35 5.47 -15.84
N TYR A 182 5.47 5.17 -14.89
CA TYR A 182 5.70 5.45 -13.47
C TYR A 182 5.51 4.24 -12.55
N PHE A 183 4.73 3.25 -13.00
CA PHE A 183 4.27 2.18 -12.11
C PHE A 183 5.41 1.33 -11.57
N LEU A 184 6.31 0.89 -12.46
CA LEU A 184 7.41 0.02 -12.09
C LEU A 184 8.36 0.70 -11.10
N ASP A 185 8.69 1.97 -11.32
CA ASP A 185 9.55 2.75 -10.43
C ASP A 185 8.88 2.97 -9.07
N ASN A 186 7.57 3.26 -9.06
CA ASN A 186 6.81 3.43 -7.82
C ASN A 186 6.67 2.11 -7.04
N VAL A 187 6.50 0.97 -7.74
CA VAL A 187 6.49 -0.36 -7.10
C VAL A 187 7.86 -0.71 -6.52
N TYR A 188 8.94 -0.37 -7.23
CA TYR A 188 10.31 -0.53 -6.76
C TYR A 188 10.57 0.26 -5.47
N CYS A 189 10.17 1.53 -5.43
CA CYS A 189 10.24 2.36 -4.22
C CYS A 189 9.38 1.78 -3.09
N SER A 190 8.15 1.35 -3.39
CA SER A 190 7.23 0.76 -2.42
C SER A 190 7.75 -0.55 -1.84
N TYR A 191 8.41 -1.39 -2.64
CA TYR A 191 9.09 -2.58 -2.19
C TYR A 191 10.16 -2.25 -1.13
N LEU A 192 11.02 -1.26 -1.41
CA LEU A 192 12.06 -0.83 -0.48
C LEU A 192 11.45 -0.22 0.80
N ALA A 193 10.35 0.52 0.70
CA ALA A 193 9.65 1.04 1.87
C ALA A 193 9.16 -0.09 2.79
N TRP A 194 8.54 -1.13 2.24
CA TRP A 194 8.11 -2.29 3.01
C TRP A 194 9.28 -3.11 3.55
N PHE A 195 10.38 -3.20 2.78
CA PHE A 195 11.61 -3.83 3.28
C PHE A 195 12.16 -3.12 4.51
N PHE A 196 12.25 -1.79 4.51
CA PHE A 196 12.72 -1.05 5.69
C PHE A 196 11.74 -1.18 6.87
N ILE A 197 10.44 -1.17 6.65
CA ILE A 197 9.43 -1.43 7.68
C ILE A 197 9.63 -2.82 8.29
N TYR A 198 9.90 -3.84 7.47
CA TYR A 198 10.24 -5.18 7.93
C TYR A 198 11.55 -5.19 8.72
N GLU A 199 12.62 -4.60 8.18
CA GLU A 199 13.94 -4.53 8.82
C GLU A 199 13.89 -3.81 10.18
N LEU A 200 13.02 -2.82 10.34
CA LEU A 200 12.75 -2.13 11.62
C LEU A 200 11.88 -2.97 12.58
N GLY A 201 11.43 -4.16 12.19
CA GLY A 201 10.53 -4.98 12.99
C GLY A 201 9.16 -4.32 13.25
N ARG A 202 8.66 -3.54 12.28
CA ARG A 202 7.38 -2.83 12.39
C ARG A 202 6.24 -3.52 11.64
N LEU A 203 6.55 -4.53 10.84
CA LEU A 203 5.53 -5.33 10.16
C LEU A 203 4.89 -6.32 11.13
N ASN A 204 3.56 -6.40 11.13
CA ASN A 204 2.79 -7.37 11.90
C ASN A 204 2.18 -8.43 10.97
N PRO A 205 1.77 -9.61 11.48
CA PRO A 205 1.21 -10.68 10.66
C PRO A 205 -0.15 -10.36 10.01
N ASN A 206 -0.91 -9.46 10.61
CA ASN A 206 -2.26 -9.09 10.16
C ASN A 206 -2.38 -7.59 9.94
N PRO A 207 -1.57 -6.99 9.04
CA PRO A 207 -1.55 -5.56 8.89
C PRO A 207 -2.84 -5.03 8.26
N THR A 208 -3.36 -3.95 8.84
CA THR A 208 -4.48 -3.19 8.29
C THR A 208 -3.94 -1.91 7.68
N ILE A 209 -4.09 -1.75 6.36
CA ILE A 209 -3.47 -0.69 5.58
C ILE A 209 -4.53 0.19 4.93
N LEU A 210 -4.41 1.50 5.10
CA LEU A 210 -5.12 2.49 4.32
C LEU A 210 -4.13 3.15 3.36
N ASP A 211 -4.37 3.04 2.07
CA ASP A 211 -3.59 3.67 1.01
C ASP A 211 -4.39 4.82 0.39
N ILE A 212 -3.94 6.05 0.61
CA ILE A 212 -4.61 7.27 0.16
C ILE A 212 -3.96 7.73 -1.15
N ALA A 213 -4.79 7.96 -2.16
CA ALA A 213 -4.39 8.21 -3.54
C ALA A 213 -3.54 7.05 -4.10
N ALA A 214 -4.06 5.84 -3.91
CA ALA A 214 -3.36 4.58 -4.15
C ALA A 214 -2.94 4.37 -5.62
N GLY A 215 -3.46 5.15 -6.54
CA GLY A 215 -3.20 4.97 -7.97
C GLY A 215 -3.54 3.55 -8.43
N PRO A 216 -2.63 2.87 -9.14
CA PRO A 216 -2.78 1.48 -9.53
C PRO A 216 -2.36 0.49 -8.43
N GLN A 217 -2.42 0.87 -7.14
CA GLN A 217 -2.11 0.04 -5.97
C GLN A 217 -0.59 -0.24 -5.78
N THR A 218 0.27 0.74 -6.05
CA THR A 218 1.73 0.55 -6.06
C THR A 218 2.28 0.00 -4.74
N LEU A 219 1.75 0.46 -3.61
CA LEU A 219 2.15 -0.02 -2.28
C LEU A 219 1.77 -1.49 -2.04
N ALA A 220 0.58 -1.91 -2.49
CA ALA A 220 0.19 -3.32 -2.39
C ALA A 220 1.10 -4.23 -3.22
N TYR A 221 1.47 -3.81 -4.42
CA TYR A 221 2.42 -4.54 -5.25
C TYR A 221 3.80 -4.61 -4.61
N GLY A 222 4.32 -3.50 -4.08
CA GLY A 222 5.60 -3.49 -3.38
C GLY A 222 5.64 -4.50 -2.23
N LEU A 223 4.57 -4.57 -1.43
CA LEU A 223 4.46 -5.55 -0.35
C LEU A 223 4.38 -6.98 -0.88
N ALA A 224 3.56 -7.23 -1.91
CA ALA A 224 3.43 -8.55 -2.50
C ALA A 224 4.76 -9.06 -3.08
N LEU A 225 5.53 -8.21 -3.76
CA LEU A 225 6.84 -8.57 -4.29
C LEU A 225 7.86 -8.83 -3.19
N LEU A 226 7.84 -8.08 -2.07
CA LEU A 226 8.68 -8.36 -0.90
C LEU A 226 8.37 -9.75 -0.33
N LEU A 227 7.09 -10.09 -0.22
CA LEU A 227 6.66 -11.42 0.25
C LEU A 227 7.08 -12.53 -0.73
N GLN A 228 7.09 -12.24 -2.05
CA GLN A 228 7.64 -13.17 -3.04
C GLN A 228 9.15 -13.39 -2.87
N SER A 229 9.90 -12.32 -2.59
CA SER A 229 11.35 -12.44 -2.31
C SER A 229 11.65 -13.30 -1.10
N ASN A 230 10.71 -13.38 -0.13
CA ASN A 230 10.82 -14.24 1.05
C ASN A 230 10.68 -15.75 0.73
N SER A 231 10.24 -16.11 -0.47
CA SER A 231 10.16 -17.52 -0.89
C SER A 231 11.52 -18.20 -0.78
N GLY A 232 11.59 -19.26 0.02
CA GLY A 232 12.84 -19.98 0.32
C GLY A 232 13.60 -19.49 1.56
N PHE A 233 13.11 -18.45 2.26
CA PHE A 233 13.67 -18.01 3.54
C PHE A 233 12.77 -18.36 4.74
N ASP A 234 11.45 -18.48 4.51
CA ASP A 234 10.43 -18.69 5.55
C ASP A 234 10.49 -17.66 6.71
N SER A 235 11.09 -16.50 6.43
CA SER A 235 11.39 -15.46 7.41
C SER A 235 10.18 -14.57 7.73
N ILE A 236 9.24 -14.48 6.79
CA ILE A 236 7.96 -13.76 6.97
C ILE A 236 6.86 -14.81 6.92
N PRO A 237 6.10 -14.99 8.00
CA PRO A 237 4.96 -15.91 8.00
C PRO A 237 3.90 -15.47 7.00
N PRO A 238 2.95 -16.37 6.63
CA PRO A 238 1.80 -15.98 5.83
C PRO A 238 1.07 -14.78 6.45
N LEU A 239 0.91 -13.70 5.68
CA LEU A 239 0.23 -12.49 6.15
C LEU A 239 -1.26 -12.53 5.81
N HIS A 240 -2.08 -11.95 6.71
CA HIS A 240 -3.49 -11.66 6.45
C HIS A 240 -3.67 -10.14 6.36
N ILE A 241 -3.60 -9.60 5.16
CA ILE A 241 -3.56 -8.16 4.92
C ILE A 241 -4.97 -7.63 4.63
N SER A 242 -5.41 -6.65 5.40
CA SER A 242 -6.62 -5.88 5.10
C SER A 242 -6.21 -4.56 4.45
N TYR A 243 -6.41 -4.45 3.15
CA TYR A 243 -5.97 -3.29 2.36
C TYR A 243 -7.14 -2.44 1.91
N TYR A 244 -7.16 -1.20 2.35
CA TYR A 244 -8.17 -0.21 2.01
C TYR A 244 -7.57 0.83 1.09
N SER A 245 -8.08 0.96 -0.12
CA SER A 245 -7.59 1.86 -1.15
C SER A 245 -8.59 2.98 -1.42
N LEU A 246 -8.14 4.22 -1.28
CA LEU A 246 -8.85 5.42 -1.72
C LEU A 246 -8.15 5.97 -2.96
N GLU A 247 -8.86 6.06 -4.08
CA GLU A 247 -8.33 6.59 -5.33
C GLU A 247 -9.42 7.37 -6.07
N LYS A 248 -9.04 8.52 -6.63
CA LYS A 248 -9.92 9.37 -7.42
C LYS A 248 -10.12 8.82 -8.84
N GLN A 249 -9.06 8.27 -9.42
CA GLN A 249 -9.02 7.86 -10.81
C GLN A 249 -9.46 6.40 -10.97
N LYS A 250 -10.73 6.21 -11.29
CA LYS A 250 -11.36 4.89 -11.42
C LYS A 250 -10.63 3.98 -12.40
N GLU A 251 -10.23 4.50 -13.56
CA GLU A 251 -9.57 3.71 -14.59
C GLU A 251 -8.16 3.27 -14.15
N LEU A 252 -7.43 4.14 -13.45
CA LEU A 252 -6.12 3.80 -12.91
C LEU A 252 -6.23 2.70 -11.84
N GLN A 253 -7.19 2.84 -10.93
CA GLN A 253 -7.51 1.83 -9.94
C GLN A 253 -7.93 0.50 -10.59
N TYR A 254 -8.77 0.55 -11.62
CA TYR A 254 -9.23 -0.63 -12.35
C TYR A 254 -8.09 -1.37 -13.06
N GLN A 255 -7.20 -0.66 -13.74
CA GLN A 255 -6.04 -1.27 -14.42
C GLN A 255 -5.08 -1.93 -13.41
N GLY A 256 -4.82 -1.27 -12.28
CA GLY A 256 -4.05 -1.88 -11.20
C GLY A 256 -4.66 -3.19 -10.71
N LEU A 257 -5.99 -3.22 -10.48
CA LEU A 257 -6.70 -4.44 -10.09
C LEU A 257 -6.70 -5.54 -11.14
N LYS A 258 -6.89 -5.15 -12.41
CA LYS A 258 -6.86 -6.09 -13.54
C LYS A 258 -5.49 -6.76 -13.64
N PHE A 259 -4.41 -5.99 -13.50
CA PHE A 259 -3.05 -6.54 -13.48
C PHE A 259 -2.77 -7.38 -12.23
N TRP A 260 -3.27 -6.98 -11.05
CA TRP A 260 -3.16 -7.76 -9.82
C TRP A 260 -3.70 -9.18 -10.00
N ARG A 261 -4.91 -9.32 -10.54
CA ARG A 261 -5.52 -10.61 -10.84
C ARG A 261 -4.74 -11.42 -11.87
N HIS A 262 -4.15 -10.71 -12.84
CA HIS A 262 -3.37 -11.36 -13.89
C HIS A 262 -2.04 -11.92 -13.39
N HIS A 263 -1.38 -11.21 -12.47
CA HIS A 263 -0.01 -11.54 -12.06
C HIS A 263 0.07 -12.03 -10.62
N ILE A 264 -0.41 -11.27 -9.63
CA ILE A 264 -0.19 -11.60 -8.22
C ILE A 264 -1.06 -12.77 -7.77
N GLU A 265 -2.36 -12.77 -8.09
CA GLU A 265 -3.28 -13.85 -7.67
C GLU A 265 -2.95 -15.21 -8.31
N THR A 266 -2.16 -15.25 -9.37
CA THR A 266 -1.71 -16.50 -10.02
C THR A 266 -0.50 -17.13 -9.33
N LYS A 267 0.19 -16.42 -8.46
CA LYS A 267 1.39 -16.92 -7.75
C LYS A 267 1.00 -17.77 -6.55
N PRO A 268 1.72 -18.86 -6.27
CA PRO A 268 1.49 -19.70 -5.11
C PRO A 268 1.98 -19.02 -3.84
N GLN A 269 1.30 -17.95 -3.42
CA GLN A 269 1.70 -17.20 -2.23
C GLN A 269 0.77 -17.48 -1.06
N ALA A 270 1.38 -17.62 0.11
CA ALA A 270 0.70 -17.71 1.39
C ALA A 270 0.15 -16.36 1.89
N THR A 271 -0.16 -15.42 0.97
CA THR A 271 -0.63 -14.09 1.34
C THR A 271 -2.11 -13.95 1.06
N ASN A 272 -2.89 -13.81 2.12
CA ASN A 272 -4.30 -13.49 2.02
C ASN A 272 -4.46 -11.97 2.05
N LEU A 273 -4.69 -11.35 0.89
CA LEU A 273 -4.91 -9.92 0.78
C LEU A 273 -6.39 -9.65 0.49
N TYR A 274 -7.03 -8.90 1.38
CA TYR A 274 -8.41 -8.49 1.27
C TYR A 274 -8.47 -7.02 0.89
N PHE A 275 -8.85 -6.75 -0.36
CA PHE A 275 -8.99 -5.40 -0.85
C PHE A 275 -10.38 -4.81 -0.61
N ARG A 276 -10.42 -3.59 -0.13
CA ARG A 276 -11.56 -2.69 -0.26
C ARG A 276 -11.15 -1.48 -1.10
N PHE A 277 -11.90 -1.23 -2.15
CA PHE A 277 -11.69 -0.11 -3.05
C PHE A 277 -12.78 0.92 -2.89
N GLU A 278 -12.38 2.18 -2.83
CA GLU A 278 -13.28 3.30 -2.89
C GLU A 278 -12.76 4.33 -3.89
N THR A 279 -13.56 4.55 -4.96
CA THR A 279 -13.27 5.64 -5.91
C THR A 279 -13.80 6.93 -5.32
N THR A 280 -12.91 7.77 -4.81
CA THR A 280 -13.28 9.03 -4.16
C THR A 280 -12.17 10.05 -4.28
N ASP A 281 -12.56 11.32 -4.44
CA ASP A 281 -11.62 12.43 -4.32
C ASP A 281 -11.42 12.73 -2.84
N ILE A 282 -10.18 12.73 -2.38
CA ILE A 282 -9.83 13.03 -0.99
C ILE A 282 -10.35 14.41 -0.57
N LEU A 283 -10.41 15.38 -1.48
CA LEU A 283 -10.92 16.72 -1.20
C LEU A 283 -12.42 16.73 -0.89
N SER A 284 -13.18 15.78 -1.42
CA SER A 284 -14.62 15.64 -1.18
C SER A 284 -14.94 14.59 -0.10
N TYR A 285 -13.94 13.87 0.39
CA TYR A 285 -14.12 12.78 1.33
C TYR A 285 -14.88 13.20 2.59
N ALA A 286 -14.51 14.34 3.18
CA ALA A 286 -15.14 14.88 4.38
C ALA A 286 -16.59 15.34 4.17
N GLN A 287 -17.00 15.60 2.92
CA GLN A 287 -18.34 16.12 2.58
C GLN A 287 -19.35 15.01 2.32
N ASN A 288 -18.88 13.81 2.00
CA ASN A 288 -19.74 12.70 1.52
C ASN A 288 -20.35 11.85 2.65
N GLY A 289 -20.21 12.24 3.92
CA GLY A 289 -20.75 11.49 5.07
C GLY A 289 -20.18 10.07 5.22
N LYS A 290 -19.14 9.73 4.46
CA LYS A 290 -18.46 8.44 4.52
C LYS A 290 -17.42 8.50 5.63
N SER A 291 -17.41 7.49 6.50
CA SER A 291 -16.44 7.36 7.58
C SER A 291 -15.56 6.15 7.38
N LEU A 292 -14.26 6.34 7.55
CA LEU A 292 -13.31 5.24 7.72
C LEU A 292 -13.52 4.58 9.09
N PRO A 293 -13.12 3.31 9.26
CA PRO A 293 -13.10 2.68 10.57
C PRO A 293 -12.25 3.50 11.56
N THR A 294 -12.77 3.68 12.78
CA THR A 294 -12.09 4.43 13.84
C THR A 294 -10.99 3.59 14.47
N LYS A 295 -9.79 4.16 14.66
CA LYS A 295 -8.63 3.52 15.32
C LYS A 295 -8.35 2.10 14.82
N PHE A 296 -8.35 1.97 13.51
CA PHE A 296 -8.35 0.65 12.86
C PHE A 296 -7.07 0.33 12.10
N PHE A 297 -6.46 1.32 11.42
CA PHE A 297 -5.35 1.06 10.52
C PHE A 297 -4.02 1.03 11.24
N ASP A 298 -3.23 -0.03 11.00
CA ASP A 298 -1.84 -0.11 11.45
C ASP A 298 -0.93 0.77 10.62
N PHE A 299 -1.26 0.92 9.33
CA PHE A 299 -0.57 1.83 8.43
C PHE A 299 -1.57 2.71 7.68
N ILE A 300 -1.33 4.01 7.70
CA ILE A 300 -1.96 4.95 6.77
C ILE A 300 -0.85 5.47 5.85
N CYS A 301 -1.00 5.20 4.55
CA CYS A 301 0.04 5.41 3.57
C CYS A 301 -0.33 6.53 2.60
N ILE A 302 0.62 7.40 2.29
CA ILE A 302 0.53 8.41 1.24
C ILE A 302 1.81 8.32 0.41
N SER A 303 1.69 7.84 -0.83
CA SER A 303 2.82 7.68 -1.74
C SER A 303 2.69 8.66 -2.91
N HIS A 304 3.67 9.56 -3.06
CA HIS A 304 3.82 10.51 -4.17
C HIS A 304 2.64 11.49 -4.38
N CYS A 305 1.66 11.53 -3.47
CA CYS A 305 0.50 12.41 -3.53
C CYS A 305 0.65 13.64 -2.62
N PHE A 306 1.50 14.57 -3.04
CA PHE A 306 1.77 15.83 -2.34
C PHE A 306 1.61 17.01 -3.30
N PHE A 307 0.99 18.08 -2.81
CA PHE A 307 0.60 19.23 -3.62
C PHE A 307 1.57 20.41 -3.46
N TYR A 308 1.96 21.02 -4.59
CA TYR A 308 2.80 22.24 -4.57
C TYR A 308 2.00 23.49 -4.25
N ASP A 309 0.76 23.59 -4.77
CA ASP A 309 -0.11 24.71 -4.48
C ASP A 309 -0.41 24.77 -2.98
N SER A 310 -0.14 25.90 -2.36
CA SER A 310 -0.25 26.06 -0.90
C SER A 310 -1.69 25.95 -0.42
N GLN A 311 -2.66 26.52 -1.16
CA GLN A 311 -4.06 26.50 -0.74
C GLN A 311 -4.63 25.07 -0.82
N GLN A 312 -4.32 24.36 -1.90
CA GLN A 312 -4.73 22.97 -2.06
C GLN A 312 -4.05 22.08 -1.02
N ARG A 313 -2.75 22.30 -0.78
CA ARG A 313 -1.97 21.57 0.23
C ARG A 313 -2.57 21.75 1.64
N ASP A 314 -2.82 22.99 2.06
CA ASP A 314 -3.36 23.27 3.40
C ASP A 314 -4.76 22.66 3.60
N ARG A 315 -5.57 22.65 2.55
CA ARG A 315 -6.88 21.99 2.55
C ARG A 315 -6.76 20.47 2.70
N VAL A 316 -5.87 19.86 1.93
CA VAL A 316 -5.65 18.40 1.95
C VAL A 316 -5.01 17.97 3.27
N TYR A 317 -4.04 18.74 3.79
CA TYR A 317 -3.38 18.40 5.06
C TYR A 317 -4.35 18.36 6.24
N LYS A 318 -5.33 19.27 6.30
CA LYS A 318 -6.39 19.21 7.31
C LYS A 318 -7.22 17.92 7.23
N ILE A 319 -7.47 17.44 6.01
CA ILE A 319 -8.19 16.17 5.80
C ILE A 319 -7.31 14.99 6.25
N TYR A 320 -6.03 15.00 5.91
CA TYR A 320 -5.08 13.97 6.32
C TYR A 320 -4.94 13.92 7.85
N GLN A 321 -4.74 15.07 8.50
CA GLN A 321 -4.68 15.18 9.96
C GLN A 321 -5.91 14.53 10.62
N ARG A 322 -7.11 14.84 10.11
CA ARG A 322 -8.35 14.24 10.61
C ARG A 322 -8.37 12.72 10.44
N ILE A 323 -7.98 12.22 9.25
CA ILE A 323 -7.92 10.77 8.99
C ILE A 323 -6.92 10.10 9.94
N PHE A 324 -5.75 10.69 10.15
CA PHE A 324 -4.74 10.15 11.07
C PHE A 324 -5.27 10.08 12.51
N GLN A 325 -5.91 11.17 12.98
CA GLN A 325 -6.47 11.23 14.32
C GLN A 325 -7.63 10.24 14.53
N GLU A 326 -8.52 10.11 13.55
CA GLU A 326 -9.73 9.29 13.67
C GLU A 326 -9.47 7.80 13.40
N SER A 327 -8.61 7.48 12.44
CA SER A 327 -8.58 6.13 11.85
C SER A 327 -7.28 5.35 12.09
N LEU A 328 -6.18 6.01 12.46
CA LEU A 328 -4.95 5.31 12.81
C LEU A 328 -5.11 4.56 14.14
N SER A 329 -4.63 3.34 14.21
CA SER A 329 -4.60 2.57 15.47
C SER A 329 -3.62 3.22 16.48
N PRO A 330 -3.75 2.97 17.78
CA PRO A 330 -2.90 3.60 18.79
C PRO A 330 -1.39 3.36 18.59
N GLU A 331 -1.01 2.22 18.05
CA GLU A 331 0.38 1.85 17.73
C GLU A 331 0.70 1.97 16.24
N GLY A 332 -0.22 2.53 15.45
CA GLY A 332 -0.13 2.62 14.01
C GLY A 332 0.89 3.65 13.52
N TRP A 333 1.24 3.55 12.26
CA TRP A 333 2.22 4.39 11.59
C TRP A 333 1.63 5.09 10.39
N VAL A 334 2.02 6.32 10.19
CA VAL A 334 1.82 7.01 8.91
C VAL A 334 3.08 6.80 8.09
N LEU A 335 2.93 6.16 6.92
CA LEU A 335 3.99 5.98 5.93
C LEU A 335 3.84 7.03 4.84
N LEU A 336 4.85 7.90 4.71
CA LEU A 336 4.91 8.88 3.64
C LEU A 336 6.06 8.52 2.70
N ILE A 337 5.80 8.52 1.40
CA ILE A 337 6.82 8.37 0.35
C ILE A 337 6.76 9.60 -0.53
N ILE A 338 7.85 10.34 -0.58
CA ILE A 338 7.92 11.59 -1.33
C ILE A 338 9.26 11.73 -2.04
N GLN A 339 9.21 12.05 -3.32
CA GLN A 339 10.42 12.30 -4.11
C GLN A 339 11.22 13.48 -3.53
N GLY A 340 12.54 13.33 -3.43
CA GLY A 340 13.42 14.31 -2.81
C GLY A 340 13.26 15.71 -3.42
N ARG A 341 13.31 15.82 -4.74
CA ARG A 341 13.08 17.10 -5.43
C ARG A 341 11.71 17.71 -5.11
N LYS A 342 10.65 16.90 -4.98
CA LYS A 342 9.30 17.39 -4.66
C LYS A 342 9.22 17.92 -3.25
N LEU A 343 9.83 17.22 -2.30
CA LEU A 343 9.86 17.64 -0.89
C LEU A 343 10.45 19.05 -0.75
N PHE A 344 11.67 19.26 -1.23
CA PHE A 344 12.34 20.54 -1.11
C PHE A 344 11.63 21.66 -1.88
N LYS A 345 11.12 21.37 -3.08
CA LYS A 345 10.34 22.33 -3.88
C LYS A 345 9.06 22.77 -3.16
N THR A 346 8.41 21.87 -2.42
CA THR A 346 7.18 22.21 -1.65
C THR A 346 7.42 23.33 -0.63
N TYR A 347 8.64 23.42 -0.10
CA TYR A 347 9.03 24.44 0.89
C TYR A 347 9.88 25.57 0.31
N ASN A 348 10.06 25.64 -1.02
CA ASN A 348 10.90 26.61 -1.70
C ASN A 348 12.37 26.61 -1.18
N ILE A 349 12.87 25.44 -0.79
CA ILE A 349 14.23 25.24 -0.32
C ILE A 349 14.99 24.49 -1.42
N PRO A 350 16.20 24.90 -1.80
CA PRO A 350 17.04 24.12 -2.72
C PRO A 350 17.43 22.80 -2.06
N GLN A 351 17.49 21.72 -2.86
CA GLN A 351 18.06 20.47 -2.37
C GLN A 351 19.51 20.71 -1.92
N THR A 352 19.91 20.04 -0.87
CA THR A 352 21.20 20.26 -0.20
C THR A 352 21.83 18.95 0.24
N GLU A 353 23.14 18.95 0.43
CA GLU A 353 23.85 17.84 1.09
C GLU A 353 23.83 17.96 2.63
N SER A 354 23.31 19.08 3.21
CA SER A 354 23.21 19.26 4.65
C SER A 354 22.12 18.37 5.27
N THR A 355 22.52 17.53 6.18
CA THR A 355 21.66 16.65 6.96
C THR A 355 20.75 17.45 7.92
N GLU A 356 21.23 18.59 8.43
CA GLU A 356 20.46 19.48 9.29
C GLU A 356 19.28 20.09 8.55
N THR A 357 19.53 20.65 7.37
CA THR A 357 18.47 21.23 6.52
C THR A 357 17.48 20.15 6.07
N GLU A 358 17.97 18.97 5.73
CA GLU A 358 17.15 17.80 5.40
C GLU A 358 16.19 17.47 6.55
N GLN A 359 16.71 17.35 7.77
CA GLN A 359 15.93 17.03 8.95
C GLN A 359 14.92 18.13 9.29
N GLU A 360 15.28 19.42 9.13
CA GLU A 360 14.38 20.55 9.30
C GLU A 360 13.20 20.49 8.34
N VAL A 361 13.44 20.21 7.07
CA VAL A 361 12.40 20.11 6.04
C VAL A 361 11.47 18.94 6.32
N LEU A 362 12.01 17.78 6.71
CA LEU A 362 11.21 16.61 7.06
C LEU A 362 10.38 16.82 8.33
N THR A 363 10.98 17.44 9.35
CA THR A 363 10.27 17.81 10.58
C THR A 363 9.13 18.78 10.28
N LYS A 364 9.37 19.75 9.40
CA LYS A 364 8.34 20.68 8.96
C LYS A 364 7.19 19.98 8.22
N LEU A 365 7.51 19.05 7.28
CA LEU A 365 6.51 18.27 6.56
C LEU A 365 5.63 17.48 7.54
N THR A 366 6.24 16.77 8.46
CA THR A 366 5.49 15.95 9.43
C THR A 366 4.68 16.81 10.40
N SER A 367 5.23 17.94 10.87
CA SER A 367 4.52 18.92 11.70
C SER A 367 3.32 19.54 10.99
N ASP A 368 3.47 19.93 9.71
CA ASP A 368 2.37 20.46 8.89
C ASP A 368 1.25 19.42 8.72
N LEU A 369 1.57 18.12 8.81
CA LEU A 369 0.62 17.02 8.80
C LEU A 369 0.09 16.63 10.19
N GLY A 370 0.48 17.35 11.25
CA GLY A 370 0.09 17.04 12.63
C GLY A 370 0.72 15.76 13.16
N LEU A 371 1.90 15.43 12.66
CA LEU A 371 2.65 14.21 12.99
C LEU A 371 4.01 14.55 13.62
N LYS A 372 4.52 13.62 14.41
CA LYS A 372 5.91 13.60 14.90
C LYS A 372 6.73 12.69 14.00
N LEU A 373 7.87 13.19 13.51
CA LEU A 373 8.85 12.39 12.77
C LEU A 373 9.49 11.38 13.72
N ASN A 374 9.36 10.09 13.41
CA ASN A 374 9.96 9.01 14.21
C ASN A 374 11.17 8.39 13.53
N TRP A 375 11.09 8.23 12.20
CA TRP A 375 12.15 7.64 11.42
C TRP A 375 11.99 8.06 9.95
N TYR A 376 13.12 8.19 9.26
CA TYR A 376 13.14 8.35 7.82
C TYR A 376 14.38 7.73 7.20
N GLN A 377 14.29 7.43 5.92
CA GLN A 377 15.39 7.01 5.08
C GLN A 377 15.29 7.73 3.74
N TYR A 378 16.34 8.44 3.36
CA TYR A 378 16.51 8.91 2.00
C TYR A 378 17.13 7.79 1.18
N VAL A 379 16.41 7.31 0.19
CA VAL A 379 16.87 6.26 -0.71
C VAL A 379 17.13 6.86 -2.07
N THR A 380 18.37 6.76 -2.54
CA THR A 380 18.81 7.37 -3.78
C THR A 380 19.64 6.40 -4.62
N SER A 381 19.56 6.53 -5.94
CA SER A 381 20.41 5.77 -6.84
C SER A 381 21.83 6.34 -6.96
N THR A 382 22.10 7.53 -6.43
CA THR A 382 23.38 8.20 -6.49
C THR A 382 24.02 8.32 -5.11
N GLU A 383 25.28 8.73 -5.04
CA GLU A 383 25.95 9.04 -3.77
C GLU A 383 25.52 10.39 -3.17
N SER A 384 24.88 11.24 -3.97
CA SER A 384 24.50 12.61 -3.60
C SER A 384 23.06 12.70 -3.14
N ARG A 385 22.76 13.61 -2.20
CA ARG A 385 21.39 14.03 -1.87
C ARG A 385 20.79 14.98 -2.91
N THR A 386 21.63 15.55 -3.75
CA THR A 386 21.23 16.36 -4.90
C THR A 386 21.34 15.51 -6.16
N PRO A 387 20.22 15.16 -6.82
CA PRO A 387 20.30 14.38 -8.05
C PRO A 387 21.17 15.11 -9.08
N MET A 388 22.09 14.38 -9.70
CA MET A 388 22.95 14.92 -10.72
C MET A 388 22.14 15.43 -11.90
N ALA A 389 21.96 16.74 -12.01
CA ALA A 389 21.20 17.37 -13.09
C ALA A 389 21.83 17.10 -14.46
N GLU A 390 23.17 17.14 -14.55
CA GLU A 390 23.93 16.81 -15.75
C GLU A 390 24.66 15.48 -15.56
N GLY A 391 24.60 14.61 -16.58
CA GLY A 391 25.28 13.31 -16.55
C GLY A 391 24.51 12.16 -15.93
N PHE A 392 23.36 12.38 -15.25
CA PHE A 392 22.58 11.30 -14.65
C PHE A 392 22.21 10.20 -15.66
N GLY A 393 21.86 10.55 -16.90
CA GLY A 393 21.55 9.57 -17.93
C GLY A 393 22.74 8.67 -18.30
N LYS A 394 23.98 9.18 -18.27
CA LYS A 394 25.18 8.37 -18.46
C LYS A 394 25.41 7.49 -17.24
N TYR A 395 25.40 8.06 -16.05
CA TYR A 395 25.54 7.33 -14.80
C TYR A 395 24.52 6.18 -14.69
N ALA A 396 23.24 6.45 -14.98
CA ALA A 396 22.18 5.46 -14.92
C ALA A 396 22.43 4.29 -15.89
N ARG A 397 22.89 4.57 -17.13
CA ARG A 397 23.22 3.50 -18.08
C ARG A 397 24.36 2.61 -17.61
N GLU A 398 25.33 3.17 -16.90
CA GLU A 398 26.53 2.46 -16.45
C GLU A 398 26.32 1.71 -15.13
N ASN A 399 25.47 2.23 -14.25
CA ASN A 399 25.39 1.77 -12.85
C ASN A 399 24.04 1.20 -12.43
N LEU A 400 22.94 1.52 -13.13
CA LEU A 400 21.60 1.12 -12.69
C LEU A 400 21.03 -0.04 -13.52
N PRO A 401 20.28 -0.94 -12.90
CA PRO A 401 19.64 -2.06 -13.59
C PRO A 401 18.71 -1.57 -14.69
N ASN A 402 18.72 -2.27 -15.81
CA ASN A 402 17.88 -1.98 -16.96
C ASN A 402 16.45 -2.44 -16.74
N GLN A 403 15.50 -1.83 -17.46
CA GLN A 403 14.13 -2.32 -17.64
C GLN A 403 13.96 -2.84 -19.08
N PRO A 404 14.46 -4.05 -19.40
CA PRO A 404 14.62 -4.49 -20.79
C PRO A 404 13.26 -4.71 -21.49
N HIS A 405 12.29 -5.30 -20.81
CA HIS A 405 10.96 -5.60 -21.37
C HIS A 405 10.18 -4.31 -21.62
N LEU A 406 10.18 -3.38 -20.65
CA LEU A 406 9.50 -2.11 -20.77
C LEU A 406 10.15 -1.20 -21.83
N ASN A 407 11.47 -1.22 -21.93
CA ASN A 407 12.19 -0.51 -22.98
C ASN A 407 11.85 -1.08 -24.36
N GLN A 408 11.72 -2.40 -24.50
CA GLN A 408 11.29 -3.03 -25.75
C GLN A 408 9.85 -2.63 -26.12
N LEU A 409 8.91 -2.69 -25.15
CA LEU A 409 7.53 -2.25 -25.34
C LEU A 409 7.48 -0.79 -25.82
N LYS A 410 8.24 0.10 -25.16
CA LYS A 410 8.31 1.52 -25.52
C LYS A 410 8.86 1.76 -26.91
N ARG A 411 9.92 1.05 -27.31
CA ARG A 411 10.47 1.14 -28.68
C ARG A 411 9.43 0.73 -29.73
N ARG A 412 8.58 -0.24 -29.40
CA ARG A 412 7.60 -0.77 -30.34
C ARG A 412 6.36 0.13 -30.47
N TYR A 413 5.85 0.66 -29.33
CA TYR A 413 4.56 1.35 -29.29
C TYR A 413 4.66 2.84 -28.92
N CYS A 414 5.75 3.28 -28.30
CA CYS A 414 5.91 4.64 -27.79
C CYS A 414 7.21 5.28 -28.32
N ASN A 415 7.40 5.27 -29.65
CA ASN A 415 8.62 5.77 -30.29
C ASN A 415 8.94 7.26 -30.01
N PHE A 416 7.98 8.00 -29.47
CA PHE A 416 8.15 9.38 -29.00
C PHE A 416 8.83 9.48 -27.61
N LEU A 417 9.07 8.33 -26.93
CA LEU A 417 9.81 8.26 -25.66
C LEU A 417 11.24 7.82 -25.95
N TYR A 418 12.18 8.77 -25.99
CA TYR A 418 13.58 8.52 -26.39
C TYR A 418 14.49 8.00 -25.28
N SER A 419 14.05 8.01 -24.01
CA SER A 419 14.90 7.59 -22.89
C SER A 419 14.72 6.13 -22.55
N GLU A 420 15.82 5.40 -22.38
CA GLU A 420 15.78 4.07 -21.76
C GLU A 420 15.46 4.18 -20.29
N ASN A 421 14.56 3.33 -19.84
CA ASN A 421 14.22 3.23 -18.43
C ASN A 421 15.25 2.39 -17.68
N ARG A 422 15.55 2.85 -16.48
CA ARG A 422 16.38 2.18 -15.48
C ARG A 422 15.67 2.20 -14.14
N TYR A 423 15.93 1.22 -13.29
CA TYR A 423 15.48 1.27 -11.91
C TYR A 423 16.23 2.37 -11.17
N ALA A 424 15.60 3.51 -11.04
CA ALA A 424 16.16 4.68 -10.37
C ALA A 424 15.24 5.12 -9.24
N ILE A 425 15.86 5.59 -8.15
CA ILE A 425 15.14 6.06 -6.98
C ILE A 425 15.75 7.35 -6.45
N ASP A 426 14.91 8.26 -5.99
CA ASP A 426 15.24 9.54 -5.34
C ASP A 426 14.08 9.91 -4.42
N ASP A 427 13.87 9.13 -3.34
CA ASP A 427 12.69 9.22 -2.49
C ASP A 427 13.03 9.18 -1.01
N TYR A 428 12.29 9.96 -0.23
CA TYR A 428 12.21 9.85 1.22
C TYR A 428 11.11 8.87 1.61
N ILE A 429 11.47 7.90 2.43
CA ILE A 429 10.55 6.98 3.10
C ILE A 429 10.50 7.41 4.56
N ILE A 430 9.31 7.79 5.03
CA ILE A 430 9.14 8.44 6.33
C ILE A 430 8.11 7.67 7.14
N LEU A 431 8.43 7.35 8.38
CA LEU A 431 7.50 6.83 9.37
C LEU A 431 7.27 7.88 10.45
N ALA A 432 5.99 8.23 10.66
CA ALA A 432 5.58 9.24 11.62
C ALA A 432 4.34 8.78 12.41
N GLN A 433 4.07 9.43 13.54
CA GLN A 433 2.91 9.18 14.38
C GLN A 433 2.27 10.52 14.80
N PRO A 434 0.97 10.57 15.11
CA PRO A 434 0.30 11.75 15.67
C PRO A 434 0.90 12.26 16.97
#